data_8ce35bdc4d86fff09e78fb9adb5988c4
#
_entry.id   8ce35bdc4d86fff09e78fb9adb5988c4
#
_cell.length_a   1.000
_cell.length_b   1.000
_cell.length_c   1.000
_cell.angle_alpha   90.00
_cell.angle_beta   90.00
_cell.angle_gamma   90.00
#
_symmetry.space_group_name_H-M   'P 1'
#
loop_
_entity.id
_entity.type
_entity.pdbx_description
1 polymer ?
#
loop_
_entity_poly.entity_id
_entity_poly.type
_entity_poly.pdbx_seq_one_letter_code
_entity_poly.pdbx_strand_id
1 'polypeptide(L)'
;MKNFFAVLGLISFVLLSAVIIWASNQPTEQEEPYDEDTYGPEAPIVWTRPMKSVQFSHKEHTLAADLSCDDCHDDLFEMESGAAEEYDDFNHAAMDEGNYCGACHDDSMAFSTTSYCGSCHLSPEEPVVWTKPVKAVLFSHDNHSEDMGMDCESCHNELFSMEGGAAQENEDFNHASMDEGNYCGACHDGSTAFTYETRCTSCHIGVRGYARLTGESGTTEGHGSGH
;
A
#
# COMPACT_ATOMS: atom_id res chain seq x y z
N MET A 1 -61.85 24.74 20.50
CA MET A 1 -60.72 24.55 19.56
C MET A 1 -59.35 24.88 20.21
N LYS A 2 -59.23 25.94 21.01
CA LYS A 2 -57.92 26.32 21.63
C LYS A 2 -57.31 25.23 22.56
N ASN A 3 -58.15 24.49 23.30
CA ASN A 3 -57.67 23.47 24.26
C ASN A 3 -57.28 22.15 23.58
N PHE A 4 -57.82 21.86 22.38
CA PHE A 4 -57.48 20.65 21.62
C PHE A 4 -56.05 20.69 21.08
N PHE A 5 -55.62 21.85 20.58
CA PHE A 5 -54.23 22.00 20.08
C PHE A 5 -53.19 22.01 21.22
N ALA A 6 -53.57 22.49 22.43
CA ALA A 6 -52.66 22.47 23.59
C ALA A 6 -52.39 21.03 24.07
N VAL A 7 -53.43 20.17 24.06
CA VAL A 7 -53.32 18.75 24.45
C VAL A 7 -52.50 17.97 23.42
N LEU A 8 -52.72 18.20 22.12
CA LEU A 8 -51.95 17.54 21.04
C LEU A 8 -50.47 17.96 21.12
N GLY A 9 -50.16 19.24 21.40
CA GLY A 9 -48.76 19.72 21.57
C GLY A 9 -48.07 19.09 22.77
N LEU A 10 -48.75 18.90 23.88
CA LEU A 10 -48.20 18.24 25.07
C LEU A 10 -47.90 16.75 24.83
N ILE A 11 -48.83 16.04 24.17
CA ILE A 11 -48.64 14.62 23.83
C ILE A 11 -47.45 14.45 22.86
N SER A 12 -47.33 15.30 21.83
CA SER A 12 -46.18 15.28 20.91
C SER A 12 -44.85 15.54 21.63
N PHE A 13 -44.83 16.48 22.57
CA PHE A 13 -43.60 16.78 23.31
C PHE A 13 -43.18 15.64 24.25
N VAL A 14 -44.13 14.99 24.92
CA VAL A 14 -43.86 13.83 25.80
C VAL A 14 -43.40 12.63 24.97
N LEU A 15 -43.97 12.38 23.80
CA LEU A 15 -43.51 11.30 22.91
C LEU A 15 -42.09 11.56 22.35
N LEU A 16 -41.80 12.81 21.99
CA LEU A 16 -40.46 13.16 21.50
C LEU A 16 -39.42 13.03 22.59
N SER A 17 -39.68 13.44 23.82
CA SER A 17 -38.80 13.29 24.97
C SER A 17 -38.57 11.80 25.35
N ALA A 18 -39.60 10.98 25.26
CA ALA A 18 -39.50 9.55 25.52
C ALA A 18 -38.61 8.83 24.47
N VAL A 19 -38.71 9.22 23.20
CA VAL A 19 -37.81 8.68 22.13
C VAL A 19 -36.37 9.11 22.35
N ILE A 20 -36.11 10.35 22.73
CA ILE A 20 -34.76 10.84 23.03
C ILE A 20 -34.15 10.11 24.23
N ILE A 21 -34.93 9.89 25.30
CA ILE A 21 -34.45 9.16 26.49
C ILE A 21 -34.20 7.68 26.15
N TRP A 22 -35.02 7.07 25.27
CA TRP A 22 -34.83 5.69 24.85
C TRP A 22 -33.57 5.54 23.98
N ALA A 23 -33.33 6.47 23.05
CA ALA A 23 -32.14 6.47 22.20
C ALA A 23 -30.84 6.72 22.99
N SER A 24 -30.89 7.51 24.08
CA SER A 24 -29.73 7.76 24.93
C SER A 24 -29.44 6.65 25.95
N ASN A 25 -30.37 5.70 26.11
CA ASN A 25 -30.25 4.61 27.07
C ASN A 25 -30.02 3.24 26.36
N GLN A 26 -29.64 3.24 25.10
CA GLN A 26 -29.14 2.04 24.44
C GLN A 26 -27.81 1.66 25.10
N PRO A 27 -27.63 0.41 25.55
CA PRO A 27 -26.30 -0.03 25.95
C PRO A 27 -25.37 0.19 24.77
N THR A 28 -24.30 0.96 24.94
CA THR A 28 -23.18 0.88 24.00
C THR A 28 -22.77 -0.58 23.98
N GLU A 29 -22.87 -1.25 22.85
CA GLU A 29 -22.17 -2.52 22.63
C GLU A 29 -20.71 -2.22 22.98
N GLN A 30 -20.27 -2.68 24.13
CA GLN A 30 -18.85 -2.73 24.44
C GLN A 30 -18.30 -3.81 23.50
N GLU A 31 -17.58 -3.38 22.46
CA GLU A 31 -16.79 -4.31 21.67
C GLU A 31 -15.91 -5.04 22.68
N GLU A 32 -16.09 -6.36 22.79
CA GLU A 32 -15.20 -7.20 23.59
C GLU A 32 -13.77 -6.93 23.11
N PRO A 33 -12.81 -6.80 24.02
CA PRO A 33 -11.42 -6.58 23.63
C PRO A 33 -10.95 -7.75 22.75
N TYR A 34 -10.16 -7.43 21.73
CA TYR A 34 -9.57 -8.42 20.83
C TYR A 34 -8.77 -9.45 21.64
N ASP A 35 -9.02 -10.72 21.41
CA ASP A 35 -8.38 -11.83 22.12
C ASP A 35 -7.28 -12.46 21.25
N GLU A 36 -6.04 -12.07 21.50
CA GLU A 36 -4.87 -12.58 20.77
C GLU A 36 -4.62 -14.09 21.00
N ASP A 37 -5.04 -14.64 22.13
CA ASP A 37 -4.90 -16.09 22.40
C ASP A 37 -5.83 -16.91 21.50
N THR A 38 -6.98 -16.35 21.12
CA THR A 38 -7.96 -17.01 20.24
C THR A 38 -7.72 -16.71 18.77
N TYR A 39 -7.37 -15.46 18.42
CA TYR A 39 -7.34 -14.99 17.04
C TYR A 39 -5.94 -14.73 16.50
N GLY A 40 -4.89 -14.95 17.30
CA GLY A 40 -3.51 -14.61 16.96
C GLY A 40 -3.17 -13.12 17.15
N PRO A 41 -1.96 -12.68 16.81
CA PRO A 41 -1.53 -11.30 17.00
C PRO A 41 -2.45 -10.26 16.34
N GLU A 42 -2.84 -9.20 17.07
CA GLU A 42 -3.63 -8.11 16.52
C GLU A 42 -2.80 -7.28 15.51
N ALA A 43 -1.53 -7.09 15.81
CA ALA A 43 -0.63 -6.39 14.91
C ALA A 43 -0.33 -7.24 13.66
N PRO A 44 -0.38 -6.65 12.45
CA PRO A 44 -0.01 -7.38 11.24
C PRO A 44 1.44 -7.88 11.28
N ILE A 45 1.67 -9.07 10.75
CA ILE A 45 3.03 -9.54 10.44
C ILE A 45 3.48 -8.82 9.17
N VAL A 46 4.69 -8.28 9.19
CA VAL A 46 5.29 -7.64 8.01
C VAL A 46 6.57 -8.40 7.66
N TRP A 47 6.53 -9.07 6.51
CA TRP A 47 7.71 -9.72 5.94
C TRP A 47 8.57 -8.71 5.18
N THR A 48 9.87 -8.92 5.23
CA THR A 48 10.88 -8.06 4.60
C THR A 48 11.68 -8.77 3.51
N ARG A 49 11.50 -10.08 3.39
CA ARG A 49 12.14 -10.94 2.39
C ARG A 49 11.13 -11.93 1.80
N PRO A 50 11.25 -12.35 0.53
CA PRO A 50 12.21 -11.86 -0.45
C PRO A 50 11.95 -10.41 -0.88
N MET A 51 10.72 -9.91 -0.65
CA MET A 51 10.31 -8.54 -0.94
C MET A 51 9.94 -7.83 0.36
N LYS A 52 10.32 -6.57 0.49
CA LYS A 52 9.94 -5.74 1.66
C LYS A 52 8.45 -5.40 1.62
N SER A 53 7.90 -5.21 2.81
CA SER A 53 6.57 -4.65 3.00
C SER A 53 5.43 -5.54 2.50
N VAL A 54 5.54 -6.86 2.66
CA VAL A 54 4.41 -7.79 2.55
C VAL A 54 3.77 -7.91 3.92
N GLN A 55 2.47 -7.65 4.02
CA GLN A 55 1.74 -7.72 5.29
C GLN A 55 0.74 -8.87 5.31
N PHE A 56 0.54 -9.44 6.50
CA PHE A 56 -0.47 -10.43 6.80
C PHE A 56 -1.17 -10.07 8.12
N SER A 57 -2.48 -10.14 8.15
CA SER A 57 -3.29 -9.90 9.34
C SER A 57 -3.97 -11.19 9.79
N HIS A 58 -3.63 -11.68 10.99
CA HIS A 58 -4.38 -12.76 11.62
C HIS A 58 -5.84 -12.37 11.78
N LYS A 59 -6.13 -11.17 12.27
CA LYS A 59 -7.48 -10.67 12.52
C LYS A 59 -8.39 -10.81 11.29
N GLU A 60 -7.90 -10.50 10.09
CA GLU A 60 -8.68 -10.64 8.85
C GLU A 60 -8.96 -12.11 8.51
N HIS A 61 -8.04 -13.01 8.82
CA HIS A 61 -8.17 -14.43 8.49
C HIS A 61 -8.93 -15.21 9.57
N THR A 62 -8.58 -15.02 10.82
CA THR A 62 -9.18 -15.81 11.92
C THR A 62 -10.50 -15.24 12.43
N LEU A 63 -10.59 -13.91 12.63
CA LEU A 63 -11.81 -13.28 13.14
C LEU A 63 -12.81 -12.95 12.03
N ALA A 64 -12.36 -12.35 10.91
CA ALA A 64 -13.26 -11.92 9.86
C ALA A 64 -13.61 -13.06 8.88
N ALA A 65 -12.65 -13.91 8.52
CA ALA A 65 -12.87 -15.04 7.62
C ALA A 65 -13.18 -16.38 8.35
N ASP A 66 -13.18 -16.38 9.70
CA ASP A 66 -13.52 -17.54 10.55
C ASP A 66 -12.62 -18.79 10.31
N LEU A 67 -11.33 -18.55 9.99
CA LEU A 67 -10.35 -19.62 9.83
C LEU A 67 -9.74 -20.01 11.17
N SER A 68 -9.47 -21.31 11.35
CA SER A 68 -8.79 -21.84 12.53
C SER A 68 -7.27 -21.76 12.39
N CYS A 69 -6.55 -21.88 13.52
CA CYS A 69 -5.08 -21.91 13.50
C CYS A 69 -4.54 -23.04 12.61
N ASP A 70 -5.18 -24.22 12.68
CA ASP A 70 -4.77 -25.43 11.97
C ASP A 70 -4.92 -25.31 10.45
N ASP A 71 -5.83 -24.44 9.94
CA ASP A 71 -5.99 -24.21 8.50
C ASP A 71 -4.72 -23.67 7.83
N CYS A 72 -3.87 -23.00 8.61
CA CYS A 72 -2.61 -22.45 8.15
C CYS A 72 -1.39 -23.15 8.76
N HIS A 73 -1.44 -23.52 10.05
CA HIS A 73 -0.27 -23.96 10.79
C HIS A 73 -0.05 -25.48 10.82
N ASP A 74 -0.93 -26.27 10.19
CA ASP A 74 -0.68 -27.70 10.03
C ASP A 74 0.38 -27.97 8.94
N ASP A 75 0.25 -27.33 7.77
CA ASP A 75 1.07 -27.67 6.61
C ASP A 75 1.62 -26.46 5.81
N LEU A 76 1.07 -25.22 6.00
CA LEU A 76 1.42 -24.08 5.15
C LEU A 76 2.47 -23.17 5.78
N PHE A 77 2.36 -22.91 7.07
CA PHE A 77 3.23 -21.98 7.79
C PHE A 77 3.59 -22.51 9.19
N GLU A 78 4.84 -22.37 9.56
CA GLU A 78 5.24 -22.63 10.93
C GLU A 78 4.73 -21.55 11.89
N MET A 79 4.52 -21.90 13.17
CA MET A 79 4.08 -20.97 14.22
C MET A 79 5.16 -19.94 14.59
N GLU A 80 6.34 -20.02 14.01
CA GLU A 80 7.46 -19.13 14.27
C GLU A 80 7.42 -17.92 13.35
N SER A 81 7.40 -16.72 13.95
CA SER A 81 7.41 -15.48 13.19
C SER A 81 8.69 -15.36 12.35
N GLY A 82 8.54 -15.10 11.05
CA GLY A 82 9.65 -14.94 10.12
C GLY A 82 10.14 -16.26 9.50
N ALA A 83 9.66 -17.44 9.92
CA ALA A 83 10.10 -18.71 9.36
C ALA A 83 9.94 -18.77 7.83
N ALA A 84 8.83 -18.27 7.30
CA ALA A 84 8.58 -18.25 5.87
C ALA A 84 9.62 -17.43 5.07
N GLU A 85 10.25 -16.42 5.67
CA GLU A 85 11.31 -15.62 5.03
C GLU A 85 12.61 -16.40 4.79
N GLU A 86 12.77 -17.53 5.46
CA GLU A 86 13.97 -18.38 5.30
C GLU A 86 13.83 -19.38 4.14
N TYR A 87 12.64 -19.51 3.56
CA TYR A 87 12.40 -20.42 2.43
C TYR A 87 12.73 -19.75 1.11
N ASP A 88 13.57 -20.41 0.30
CA ASP A 88 13.99 -19.90 -1.01
C ASP A 88 12.84 -19.81 -2.03
N ASP A 89 11.75 -20.55 -1.78
CA ASP A 89 10.56 -20.62 -2.63
C ASP A 89 9.36 -19.82 -2.11
N PHE A 90 9.52 -19.00 -1.08
CA PHE A 90 8.45 -18.11 -0.62
C PHE A 90 8.25 -16.96 -1.62
N ASN A 91 7.60 -17.28 -2.74
CA ASN A 91 7.38 -16.37 -3.86
C ASN A 91 6.09 -16.72 -4.63
N HIS A 92 5.67 -15.85 -5.55
CA HIS A 92 4.44 -16.05 -6.32
C HIS A 92 4.43 -17.32 -7.18
N ALA A 93 5.57 -17.78 -7.67
CA ALA A 93 5.62 -19.02 -8.47
C ALA A 93 5.20 -20.24 -7.61
N ALA A 94 5.65 -20.32 -6.37
CA ALA A 94 5.19 -21.37 -5.46
C ALA A 94 3.71 -21.18 -5.05
N MET A 95 3.26 -19.93 -4.92
CA MET A 95 1.85 -19.64 -4.63
C MET A 95 0.95 -20.05 -5.80
N ASP A 96 1.37 -19.88 -7.06
CA ASP A 96 0.64 -20.36 -8.24
C ASP A 96 0.54 -21.88 -8.28
N GLU A 97 1.45 -22.58 -7.63
CA GLU A 97 1.42 -24.04 -7.44
C GLU A 97 0.55 -24.49 -6.26
N GLY A 98 -0.07 -23.55 -5.54
CA GLY A 98 -0.95 -23.81 -4.39
C GLY A 98 -0.22 -23.90 -3.04
N ASN A 99 1.00 -23.39 -2.94
CA ASN A 99 1.73 -23.32 -1.68
C ASN A 99 1.47 -21.98 -0.97
N TYR A 100 1.74 -21.92 0.34
CA TYR A 100 1.62 -20.71 1.16
C TYR A 100 0.25 -20.02 0.99
N CYS A 101 0.24 -18.71 0.73
CA CYS A 101 -1.00 -17.97 0.50
C CYS A 101 -1.80 -18.49 -0.69
N GLY A 102 -1.14 -19.06 -1.69
CA GLY A 102 -1.75 -19.62 -2.89
C GLY A 102 -2.65 -20.84 -2.64
N ALA A 103 -2.55 -21.49 -1.48
CA ALA A 103 -3.43 -22.58 -1.09
C ALA A 103 -4.91 -22.16 -1.00
N CYS A 104 -5.16 -20.87 -0.73
CA CYS A 104 -6.50 -20.29 -0.63
C CYS A 104 -6.71 -19.13 -1.61
N HIS A 105 -5.64 -18.36 -1.89
CA HIS A 105 -5.68 -17.21 -2.79
C HIS A 105 -5.44 -17.62 -4.25
N ASP A 106 -6.42 -18.35 -4.82
CA ASP A 106 -6.39 -19.02 -6.13
C ASP A 106 -7.54 -18.60 -7.07
N ASP A 107 -8.30 -17.53 -6.75
CA ASP A 107 -9.55 -17.08 -7.39
C ASP A 107 -10.78 -17.98 -7.16
N SER A 108 -10.63 -19.12 -6.48
CA SER A 108 -11.79 -19.96 -6.18
C SER A 108 -12.26 -19.82 -4.73
N MET A 109 -11.35 -19.76 -3.79
CA MET A 109 -11.64 -19.62 -2.37
C MET A 109 -11.51 -18.16 -1.92
N ALA A 110 -10.44 -17.50 -2.32
CA ALA A 110 -10.21 -16.07 -2.11
C ALA A 110 -9.66 -15.44 -3.40
N PHE A 111 -9.47 -14.12 -3.44
CA PHE A 111 -8.86 -13.45 -4.58
C PHE A 111 -7.44 -14.00 -4.85
N SER A 112 -7.04 -14.03 -6.13
CA SER A 112 -5.76 -14.59 -6.54
C SER A 112 -4.57 -13.78 -6.02
N THR A 113 -3.44 -14.47 -5.76
CA THR A 113 -2.14 -13.84 -5.49
C THR A 113 -1.63 -12.97 -6.64
N THR A 114 -2.22 -13.08 -7.84
CA THR A 114 -1.88 -12.25 -9.00
C THR A 114 -2.77 -11.03 -9.17
N SER A 115 -3.73 -10.81 -8.25
CA SER A 115 -4.64 -9.67 -8.25
C SER A 115 -4.64 -8.96 -6.90
N TYR A 116 -5.16 -7.73 -6.86
CA TYR A 116 -5.26 -6.95 -5.62
C TYR A 116 -3.94 -6.81 -4.84
N CYS A 117 -2.85 -6.54 -5.55
CA CYS A 117 -1.49 -6.47 -5.01
C CYS A 117 -1.39 -5.66 -3.71
N GLY A 118 -2.09 -4.53 -3.62
CA GLY A 118 -2.13 -3.66 -2.44
C GLY A 118 -2.78 -4.28 -1.19
N SER A 119 -3.45 -5.45 -1.31
CA SER A 119 -4.00 -6.15 -0.14
C SER A 119 -2.90 -6.85 0.69
N CYS A 120 -1.79 -7.19 0.05
CA CYS A 120 -0.65 -7.85 0.68
C CYS A 120 0.60 -6.97 0.66
N HIS A 121 0.84 -6.23 -0.43
CA HIS A 121 2.01 -5.38 -0.60
C HIS A 121 1.71 -3.94 -0.20
N LEU A 122 2.53 -3.41 0.72
CA LEU A 122 2.49 -2.00 1.06
C LEU A 122 3.31 -1.18 0.06
N SER A 123 2.79 -0.04 -0.37
CA SER A 123 3.55 0.92 -1.17
C SER A 123 4.80 1.38 -0.41
N PRO A 124 5.97 1.50 -1.07
CA PRO A 124 7.14 2.08 -0.43
C PRO A 124 6.86 3.54 -0.01
N GLU A 125 7.04 3.86 1.26
CA GLU A 125 6.95 5.23 1.78
C GLU A 125 8.10 6.12 1.25
N GLU A 126 9.28 5.50 1.07
CA GLU A 126 10.44 6.22 0.55
C GLU A 126 10.38 6.35 -0.97
N PRO A 127 10.73 7.52 -1.53
CA PRO A 127 10.76 7.68 -2.98
C PRO A 127 11.82 6.80 -3.64
N VAL A 128 11.49 6.25 -4.79
CA VAL A 128 12.47 5.54 -5.64
C VAL A 128 13.38 6.57 -6.29
N VAL A 129 14.68 6.33 -6.22
CA VAL A 129 15.69 7.22 -6.81
C VAL A 129 16.55 6.44 -7.78
N TRP A 130 16.44 6.78 -9.05
CA TRP A 130 17.33 6.25 -10.09
C TRP A 130 18.54 7.16 -10.27
N THR A 131 19.70 6.56 -10.39
CA THR A 131 20.98 7.25 -10.55
C THR A 131 21.60 7.05 -11.93
N LYS A 132 20.98 6.21 -12.76
CA LYS A 132 21.36 5.94 -14.16
C LYS A 132 20.16 6.13 -15.07
N PRO A 133 20.34 6.53 -16.34
CA PRO A 133 21.59 7.03 -16.92
C PRO A 133 21.95 8.44 -16.41
N VAL A 134 21.04 9.11 -15.72
CA VAL A 134 21.22 10.48 -15.19
C VAL A 134 21.01 10.51 -13.69
N LYS A 135 21.95 11.06 -12.94
CA LYS A 135 21.82 11.22 -11.48
C LYS A 135 21.19 12.59 -11.16
N ALA A 136 20.05 12.70 -10.49
CA ALA A 136 19.20 11.61 -10.08
C ALA A 136 17.77 11.92 -10.49
N VAL A 137 17.01 10.87 -10.77
CA VAL A 137 15.58 10.93 -11.06
C VAL A 137 14.83 10.37 -9.86
N LEU A 138 13.78 11.07 -9.41
CA LEU A 138 12.97 10.70 -8.26
C LEU A 138 11.56 10.35 -8.69
N PHE A 139 11.01 9.27 -8.13
CA PHE A 139 9.62 8.88 -8.25
C PHE A 139 9.04 8.64 -6.85
N SER A 140 7.83 9.16 -6.60
CA SER A 140 7.07 8.96 -5.37
C SER A 140 5.86 8.07 -5.67
N HIS A 141 5.76 6.95 -4.96
CA HIS A 141 4.57 6.11 -4.99
C HIS A 141 3.36 6.86 -4.42
N ASP A 142 3.53 7.56 -3.30
CA ASP A 142 2.44 8.30 -2.65
C ASP A 142 1.72 9.24 -3.61
N ASN A 143 2.48 10.01 -4.42
CA ASN A 143 1.88 10.93 -5.39
C ASN A 143 1.05 10.21 -6.46
N HIS A 144 1.38 8.97 -6.83
CA HIS A 144 0.72 8.22 -7.91
C HIS A 144 -0.34 7.26 -7.37
N SER A 145 -0.01 6.47 -6.36
CA SER A 145 -0.94 5.48 -5.80
C SER A 145 -1.90 6.08 -4.77
N GLU A 146 -1.42 6.87 -3.81
CA GLU A 146 -2.29 7.41 -2.76
C GLU A 146 -3.02 8.67 -3.19
N ASP A 147 -2.30 9.69 -3.68
CA ASP A 147 -2.90 10.98 -4.04
C ASP A 147 -3.75 10.90 -5.30
N MET A 148 -3.33 10.12 -6.30
CA MET A 148 -4.01 9.97 -7.59
C MET A 148 -4.87 8.70 -7.68
N GLY A 149 -4.75 7.77 -6.74
CA GLY A 149 -5.51 6.53 -6.69
C GLY A 149 -5.21 5.56 -7.83
N MET A 150 -3.96 5.51 -8.29
CA MET A 150 -3.54 4.56 -9.32
C MET A 150 -3.24 3.20 -8.70
N ASP A 151 -3.81 2.15 -9.26
CA ASP A 151 -3.55 0.77 -8.85
C ASP A 151 -2.12 0.33 -9.20
N CYS A 152 -1.57 -0.61 -8.44
CA CYS A 152 -0.23 -1.15 -8.65
C CYS A 152 -0.05 -1.70 -10.07
N GLU A 153 -1.05 -2.41 -10.58
CA GLU A 153 -1.08 -3.01 -11.89
C GLU A 153 -0.99 -1.99 -13.03
N SER A 154 -1.42 -0.76 -12.81
CA SER A 154 -1.32 0.32 -13.81
C SER A 154 0.12 0.59 -14.27
N CYS A 155 1.08 0.28 -13.40
CA CYS A 155 2.51 0.46 -13.67
C CYS A 155 3.27 -0.87 -13.72
N HIS A 156 2.92 -1.84 -12.86
CA HIS A 156 3.72 -3.03 -12.64
C HIS A 156 3.35 -4.24 -13.51
N ASN A 157 2.29 -4.16 -14.33
CA ASN A 157 1.99 -5.22 -15.28
C ASN A 157 2.96 -5.23 -16.48
N GLU A 158 3.29 -4.06 -17.03
CA GLU A 158 4.07 -3.99 -18.29
C GLU A 158 5.16 -2.92 -18.28
N LEU A 159 5.01 -1.84 -17.50
CA LEU A 159 5.90 -0.67 -17.58
C LEU A 159 7.13 -0.78 -16.68
N PHE A 160 6.94 -1.31 -15.47
CA PHE A 160 7.99 -1.40 -14.46
C PHE A 160 7.91 -2.73 -13.71
N SER A 161 9.05 -3.37 -13.52
CA SER A 161 9.15 -4.50 -12.61
C SER A 161 8.96 -4.06 -11.15
N MET A 162 8.47 -4.96 -10.30
CA MET A 162 8.36 -4.73 -8.84
C MET A 162 9.73 -4.65 -8.15
N GLU A 163 10.81 -4.98 -8.85
CA GLU A 163 12.16 -4.94 -8.29
C GLU A 163 12.70 -3.51 -8.25
N GLY A 164 13.04 -3.04 -7.06
CA GLY A 164 13.58 -1.70 -6.86
C GLY A 164 14.87 -1.46 -7.65
N GLY A 165 14.84 -0.46 -8.52
CA GLY A 165 16.00 -0.10 -9.33
C GLY A 165 16.14 -0.86 -10.67
N ALA A 166 15.34 -1.89 -10.93
CA ALA A 166 15.46 -2.69 -12.16
C ALA A 166 15.38 -1.85 -13.44
N ALA A 167 14.51 -0.84 -13.49
CA ALA A 167 14.36 -0.01 -14.68
C ALA A 167 15.65 0.68 -15.12
N GLN A 168 16.49 1.12 -14.18
CA GLN A 168 17.76 1.81 -14.53
C GLN A 168 18.84 0.90 -15.11
N GLU A 169 18.65 -0.41 -15.03
CA GLU A 169 19.57 -1.38 -15.64
C GLU A 169 19.22 -1.67 -17.11
N ASN A 170 18.08 -1.18 -17.57
CA ASN A 170 17.67 -1.28 -18.96
C ASN A 170 18.35 -0.18 -19.80
N GLU A 171 18.97 -0.55 -20.92
CA GLU A 171 19.68 0.39 -21.80
C GLU A 171 18.73 1.42 -22.44
N ASP A 172 17.44 1.07 -22.54
CA ASP A 172 16.38 1.91 -23.11
C ASP A 172 15.64 2.76 -22.08
N PHE A 173 16.04 2.75 -20.80
CA PHE A 173 15.45 3.62 -19.79
C PHE A 173 15.89 5.08 -20.00
N ASN A 174 15.31 5.72 -20.98
CA ASN A 174 15.64 7.08 -21.41
C ASN A 174 14.45 7.77 -22.07
N HIS A 175 14.58 9.07 -22.40
CA HIS A 175 13.50 9.85 -22.98
C HIS A 175 13.07 9.37 -24.38
N ALA A 176 13.95 8.78 -25.18
CA ALA A 176 13.57 8.27 -26.50
C ALA A 176 12.53 7.14 -26.40
N SER A 177 12.67 6.28 -25.39
CA SER A 177 11.64 5.25 -25.11
C SER A 177 10.36 5.85 -24.55
N MET A 178 10.43 6.97 -23.82
CA MET A 178 9.24 7.69 -23.36
C MET A 178 8.47 8.31 -24.53
N ASP A 179 9.15 8.74 -25.61
CA ASP A 179 8.51 9.19 -26.87
C ASP A 179 7.68 8.07 -27.52
N GLU A 180 8.08 6.82 -27.30
CA GLU A 180 7.40 5.64 -27.81
C GLU A 180 6.27 5.15 -26.89
N GLY A 181 6.04 5.83 -25.75
CA GLY A 181 5.01 5.49 -24.77
C GLY A 181 5.45 4.45 -23.74
N ASN A 182 6.75 4.22 -23.56
CA ASN A 182 7.27 3.32 -22.54
C ASN A 182 7.54 4.07 -21.22
N TYR A 183 7.65 3.32 -20.13
CA TYR A 183 7.96 3.87 -18.81
C TYR A 183 7.04 5.02 -18.40
N CYS A 184 7.60 6.12 -17.91
CA CYS A 184 6.84 7.31 -17.53
C CYS A 184 6.10 7.93 -18.72
N GLY A 185 6.58 7.74 -19.95
CA GLY A 185 5.97 8.26 -21.18
C GLY A 185 4.59 7.68 -21.49
N ALA A 186 4.25 6.50 -20.93
CA ALA A 186 2.92 5.91 -21.07
C ALA A 186 1.79 6.83 -20.56
N CYS A 187 2.09 7.66 -19.56
CA CYS A 187 1.12 8.60 -18.97
C CYS A 187 1.58 10.06 -19.13
N HIS A 188 2.88 10.33 -19.04
CA HIS A 188 3.44 11.68 -19.14
C HIS A 188 3.66 12.13 -20.60
N ASP A 189 2.61 12.02 -21.41
CA ASP A 189 2.53 12.31 -22.84
C ASP A 189 1.94 13.70 -23.16
N GLY A 190 1.51 14.43 -22.15
CA GLY A 190 0.85 15.74 -22.28
C GLY A 190 -0.66 15.65 -22.47
N SER A 191 -1.25 14.45 -22.56
CA SER A 191 -2.71 14.27 -22.62
C SER A 191 -3.26 13.65 -21.33
N THR A 192 -2.63 12.60 -20.81
CA THR A 192 -3.00 11.92 -19.56
C THR A 192 -2.44 12.67 -18.36
N ALA A 193 -1.15 13.00 -18.39
CA ALA A 193 -0.46 13.82 -17.41
C ALA A 193 0.40 14.89 -18.13
N PHE A 194 1.09 15.73 -17.35
CA PHE A 194 2.01 16.69 -17.96
C PHE A 194 3.13 15.96 -18.71
N THR A 195 3.52 16.48 -19.88
CA THR A 195 4.58 15.86 -20.67
C THR A 195 5.94 15.90 -19.95
N TYR A 196 6.70 14.80 -20.06
CA TYR A 196 8.08 14.69 -19.55
C TYR A 196 9.03 15.71 -20.19
N GLU A 197 8.72 16.27 -21.37
CA GLU A 197 9.49 17.34 -22.02
C GLU A 197 9.44 18.67 -21.25
N THR A 198 8.46 18.84 -20.38
CA THR A 198 8.30 20.01 -19.51
C THR A 198 8.48 19.62 -18.06
N ARG A 199 8.60 20.60 -17.16
CA ARG A 199 8.72 20.37 -15.72
C ARG A 199 9.86 19.42 -15.31
N CYS A 200 11.00 19.53 -15.97
CA CYS A 200 12.16 18.65 -15.76
C CYS A 200 12.50 18.44 -14.26
N THR A 201 12.36 19.49 -13.45
CA THR A 201 12.67 19.45 -12.01
C THR A 201 11.64 18.71 -11.15
N SER A 202 10.49 18.29 -11.71
CA SER A 202 9.53 17.44 -11.01
C SER A 202 10.07 16.02 -10.84
N CYS A 203 10.89 15.57 -11.77
CA CYS A 203 11.53 14.25 -11.75
C CYS A 203 13.03 14.34 -11.48
N HIS A 204 13.74 15.29 -12.13
CA HIS A 204 15.19 15.41 -12.01
C HIS A 204 15.59 16.29 -10.82
N ILE A 205 16.07 15.66 -9.74
CA ILE A 205 16.58 16.37 -8.55
C ILE A 205 18.07 16.69 -8.64
N GLY A 206 18.78 16.10 -9.59
CA GLY A 206 20.20 16.29 -9.83
C GLY A 206 21.09 15.85 -8.66
N VAL A 207 22.40 16.02 -8.82
CA VAL A 207 23.42 15.58 -7.84
C VAL A 207 23.22 16.24 -6.47
N ARG A 208 22.87 17.52 -6.44
CA ARG A 208 22.66 18.26 -5.17
C ARG A 208 21.37 17.82 -4.44
N GLY A 209 20.33 17.50 -5.20
CA GLY A 209 19.09 16.96 -4.64
C GLY A 209 19.33 15.57 -4.06
N TYR A 210 20.04 14.74 -4.78
CA TYR A 210 20.43 13.40 -4.33
C TYR A 210 21.26 13.45 -3.03
N ALA A 211 22.30 14.29 -2.97
CA ALA A 211 23.13 14.44 -1.79
C ALA A 211 22.33 14.91 -0.55
N ARG A 212 21.30 15.75 -0.75
CA ARG A 212 20.41 16.15 0.35
C ARG A 212 19.51 15.03 0.81
N LEU A 213 19.00 14.22 -0.13
CA LEU A 213 18.11 13.11 0.17
C LEU A 213 18.83 11.99 0.91
N THR A 214 20.06 11.66 0.49
CA THR A 214 20.86 10.56 1.06
C THR A 214 21.70 10.96 2.26
N GLY A 215 21.73 12.24 2.65
CA GLY A 215 22.59 12.74 3.70
C GLY A 215 24.07 12.78 3.30
N GLU A 216 24.42 12.53 2.03
CA GLU A 216 25.75 12.73 1.49
C GLU A 216 26.03 14.24 1.41
N SER A 217 26.45 14.85 2.53
CA SER A 217 26.90 16.25 2.53
C SER A 217 28.13 16.34 1.63
N GLY A 218 27.92 16.92 0.44
CA GLY A 218 29.05 17.26 -0.41
C GLY A 218 29.99 18.14 0.38
N THR A 219 31.18 17.65 0.64
CA THR A 219 32.33 18.49 0.97
C THR A 219 32.55 19.43 -0.20
N THR A 220 31.89 20.57 -0.16
CA THR A 220 32.34 21.70 -0.97
C THR A 220 33.69 22.10 -0.39
N GLU A 221 34.75 21.51 -0.92
CA GLU A 221 36.08 22.14 -0.80
C GLU A 221 35.89 23.54 -1.36
N GLY A 222 35.97 24.51 -0.45
CA GLY A 222 35.88 25.91 -0.79
C GLY A 222 37.02 26.24 -1.79
N HIS A 223 36.63 26.57 -3.01
CA HIS A 223 37.49 27.32 -3.88
C HIS A 223 37.62 28.70 -3.24
N GLY A 224 38.72 28.86 -2.51
CA GLY A 224 39.16 30.13 -1.99
C GLY A 224 39.29 31.10 -3.18
N SER A 225 38.50 32.16 -3.15
CA SER A 225 38.67 33.33 -4.00
C SER A 225 39.98 33.98 -3.62
N GLY A 226 41.01 33.74 -4.41
CA GLY A 226 42.19 34.57 -4.49
C GLY A 226 42.03 35.57 -5.64
N HIS A 227 42.03 36.81 -5.26
CA HIS A 227 42.11 38.05 -6.03
C HIS A 227 40.87 38.59 -6.69
#